data_9bff1c51aede612ce8e8be67dd9a729a
#
_entry.id   9bff1c51aede612ce8e8be67dd9a729a
#
_cell.length_a   1.000
_cell.length_b   1.000
_cell.length_c   1.000
_cell.angle_alpha   90.00
_cell.angle_beta   90.00
_cell.angle_gamma   90.00
#
_symmetry.space_group_name_H-M   'P 1'
#
loop_
_entity.id
_entity.type
_entity.pdbx_description
1 polymer ?
#
loop_
_entity_poly.entity_id
_entity_poly.type
_entity_poly.pdbx_seq_one_letter_code
_entity_poly.pdbx_strand_id
1 'polypeptide(L)'
;MVQATLASIKHFCPEIPICLVVDGNFDVSDLQKEYDLIVLRVSQLPTEQMRQLMTGNSRAKHAAMWEGPFEYYVWLDSDAIVWGDFTPQVRTDVDFQIFWSEISIPADATGIPPWLPHFYFDPAKLRTFDPDFNWRGNAYFSAGAFACRRGLIPFEKWMAAELWSKEAPGLFGDFADQPLLNYFVHSMTQRGEIQSAMSDLQHNWQHHGKAELMKDCVGAGWHFPKEVTRPRVAHFCGRKPFLFDRKAYSRPFTIARLEHHRRRHSDLGAWLALLNEDARVLLGKVKGRFRRYATALFKG
;
A
#
# COMPACT_ATOMS: atom_id res chain seq x y z
N MET A 1 -8.08 -0.13 10.16
CA MET A 1 -6.93 -0.61 9.39
C MET A 1 -5.72 0.27 9.62
N VAL A 2 -5.77 1.55 9.27
CA VAL A 2 -4.65 2.49 9.49
C VAL A 2 -4.10 2.47 10.92
N GLN A 3 -4.96 2.32 11.92
CA GLN A 3 -4.56 2.20 13.33
C GLN A 3 -3.60 1.03 13.61
N ALA A 4 -3.83 -0.11 12.97
CA ALA A 4 -2.95 -1.27 13.09
C ALA A 4 -1.58 -1.02 12.44
N THR A 5 -1.58 -0.38 11.26
CA THR A 5 -0.35 0.06 10.58
C THR A 5 0.44 1.02 11.48
N LEU A 6 -0.21 2.06 12.00
CA LEU A 6 0.41 3.06 12.89
C LEU A 6 0.97 2.42 14.17
N ALA A 7 0.20 1.51 14.81
CA ALA A 7 0.64 0.82 16.01
C ALA A 7 1.89 -0.02 15.74
N SER A 8 1.94 -0.73 14.60
CA SER A 8 3.11 -1.53 14.23
C SER A 8 4.34 -0.68 13.93
N ILE A 9 4.19 0.44 13.21
CA ILE A 9 5.31 1.37 12.96
C ILE A 9 5.86 1.90 14.28
N LYS A 10 5.00 2.46 15.14
CA LYS A 10 5.44 3.07 16.39
C LYS A 10 5.97 2.06 17.42
N HIS A 11 5.65 0.77 17.27
CA HIS A 11 6.25 -0.28 18.11
C HIS A 11 7.68 -0.62 17.67
N PHE A 12 7.89 -0.86 16.36
CA PHE A 12 9.16 -1.34 15.85
C PHE A 12 10.11 -0.23 15.41
N CYS A 13 9.58 0.92 15.03
CA CYS A 13 10.33 2.06 14.49
C CYS A 13 9.82 3.37 15.14
N PRO A 14 9.94 3.52 16.48
CA PRO A 14 9.29 4.61 17.23
C PRO A 14 9.73 6.02 16.80
N GLU A 15 10.96 6.16 16.35
CA GLU A 15 11.57 7.45 15.99
C GLU A 15 11.21 7.92 14.57
N ILE A 16 10.62 7.04 13.74
CA ILE A 16 10.28 7.45 12.37
C ILE A 16 9.10 8.42 12.39
N PRO A 17 9.24 9.61 11.79
CA PRO A 17 8.13 10.52 11.61
C PRO A 17 7.15 9.95 10.57
N ILE A 18 5.85 10.14 10.81
CA ILE A 18 4.80 9.57 9.95
C ILE A 18 3.97 10.69 9.34
N CYS A 19 3.84 10.66 8.01
CA CYS A 19 2.87 11.47 7.28
C CYS A 19 1.66 10.61 6.90
N LEU A 20 0.48 10.99 7.38
CA LEU A 20 -0.78 10.36 7.03
C LEU A 20 -1.48 11.15 5.92
N VAL A 21 -1.61 10.53 4.75
CA VAL A 21 -2.42 11.09 3.65
C VAL A 21 -3.89 10.77 3.89
N VAL A 22 -4.73 11.81 3.88
CA VAL A 22 -6.17 11.69 4.14
C VAL A 22 -6.96 12.19 2.95
N ASP A 23 -7.71 11.28 2.33
CA ASP A 23 -8.69 11.59 1.30
C ASP A 23 -10.11 11.52 1.90
N GLY A 24 -10.88 12.59 1.73
CA GLY A 24 -12.22 12.75 2.31
C GLY A 24 -12.24 13.46 3.68
N ASN A 25 -13.45 13.60 4.21
CA ASN A 25 -13.72 14.36 5.45
C ASN A 25 -13.67 13.46 6.69
N PHE A 26 -12.56 12.78 6.91
CA PHE A 26 -12.36 11.98 8.10
C PHE A 26 -11.75 12.84 9.22
N ASP A 27 -12.31 12.74 10.42
CA ASP A 27 -11.64 13.26 11.61
C ASP A 27 -10.55 12.27 12.02
N VAL A 28 -9.31 12.75 11.98
CA VAL A 28 -8.11 11.98 12.36
C VAL A 28 -7.37 12.63 13.53
N SER A 29 -7.98 13.61 14.21
CA SER A 29 -7.37 14.37 15.29
C SER A 29 -6.87 13.49 16.44
N ASP A 30 -7.65 12.48 16.83
CA ASP A 30 -7.25 11.50 17.83
C ASP A 30 -6.02 10.71 17.41
N LEU A 31 -5.97 10.23 16.16
CA LEU A 31 -4.82 9.50 15.63
C LEU A 31 -3.61 10.41 15.50
N GLN A 32 -3.81 11.65 15.04
CA GLN A 32 -2.76 12.62 14.90
C GLN A 32 -2.08 12.88 16.25
N LYS A 33 -2.86 13.08 17.31
CA LYS A 33 -2.33 13.29 18.67
C LYS A 33 -1.68 12.02 19.23
N GLU A 34 -2.30 10.87 19.04
CA GLU A 34 -1.83 9.60 19.64
C GLU A 34 -0.52 9.10 19.04
N TYR A 35 -0.33 9.31 17.73
CA TYR A 35 0.81 8.81 16.99
C TYR A 35 1.78 9.90 16.51
N ASP A 36 1.54 11.15 16.89
CA ASP A 36 2.35 12.31 16.46
C ASP A 36 2.48 12.37 14.93
N LEU A 37 1.32 12.50 14.24
CA LEU A 37 1.28 12.43 12.79
C LEU A 37 1.33 13.82 12.16
N ILE A 38 2.08 13.93 11.06
CA ILE A 38 1.87 14.99 10.08
C ILE A 38 0.71 14.55 9.18
N VAL A 39 -0.30 15.40 9.00
CA VAL A 39 -1.48 15.08 8.20
C VAL A 39 -1.45 15.87 6.90
N LEU A 40 -1.44 15.15 5.77
CA LEU A 40 -1.58 15.73 4.43
C LEU A 40 -2.99 15.43 3.91
N ARG A 41 -3.81 16.47 3.74
CA ARG A 41 -5.18 16.32 3.22
C ARG A 41 -5.23 16.53 1.72
N VAL A 42 -5.79 15.59 0.99
CA VAL A 42 -5.98 15.69 -0.47
C VAL A 42 -6.76 16.94 -0.84
N SER A 43 -7.77 17.33 -0.06
CA SER A 43 -8.55 18.55 -0.27
C SER A 43 -7.75 19.86 -0.12
N GLN A 44 -6.56 19.81 0.47
CA GLN A 44 -5.67 20.96 0.68
C GLN A 44 -4.48 20.99 -0.28
N LEU A 45 -4.40 20.08 -1.23
CA LEU A 45 -3.35 20.09 -2.26
C LEU A 45 -3.40 21.39 -3.08
N PRO A 46 -2.23 21.91 -3.52
CA PRO A 46 -2.13 23.29 -4.01
C PRO A 46 -2.93 23.54 -5.30
N THR A 47 -2.98 22.56 -6.20
CA THR A 47 -3.67 22.73 -7.48
C THR A 47 -4.98 21.96 -7.54
N GLU A 48 -5.97 22.51 -8.27
CA GLU A 48 -7.23 21.79 -8.53
C GLU A 48 -7.00 20.48 -9.26
N GLN A 49 -6.05 20.47 -10.17
CA GLN A 49 -5.68 19.28 -10.95
C GLN A 49 -5.16 18.13 -10.05
N MET A 50 -4.32 18.44 -9.06
CA MET A 50 -3.89 17.46 -8.05
C MET A 50 -5.07 16.95 -7.22
N ARG A 51 -5.94 17.84 -6.75
CA ARG A 51 -7.12 17.45 -5.97
C ARG A 51 -8.02 16.50 -6.76
N GLN A 52 -8.32 16.82 -8.01
CA GLN A 52 -9.16 15.99 -8.89
C GLN A 52 -8.52 14.61 -9.16
N LEU A 53 -7.22 14.57 -9.42
CA LEU A 53 -6.51 13.30 -9.66
C LEU A 53 -6.51 12.39 -8.43
N MET A 54 -6.35 12.96 -7.23
CA MET A 54 -6.12 12.21 -6.00
C MET A 54 -7.40 11.84 -5.25
N THR A 55 -8.52 12.52 -5.50
CA THR A 55 -9.76 12.32 -4.74
C THR A 55 -10.48 11.02 -5.12
N GLY A 56 -10.87 10.25 -4.14
CA GLY A 56 -11.76 9.10 -4.26
C GLY A 56 -11.13 7.84 -4.87
N ASN A 57 -9.80 7.75 -4.90
CA ASN A 57 -9.11 6.61 -5.49
C ASN A 57 -7.75 6.30 -4.83
N SER A 58 -7.10 5.21 -5.24
CA SER A 58 -5.81 4.76 -4.68
C SER A 58 -4.65 5.71 -4.99
N ARG A 59 -4.79 6.64 -5.92
CA ARG A 59 -3.77 7.64 -6.24
C ARG A 59 -3.56 8.65 -5.12
N ALA A 60 -4.52 8.80 -4.20
CA ALA A 60 -4.43 9.70 -3.05
C ALA A 60 -3.10 9.54 -2.29
N LYS A 61 -2.61 8.31 -2.13
CA LYS A 61 -1.34 8.06 -1.44
C LYS A 61 -0.15 8.78 -2.09
N HIS A 62 -0.16 8.94 -3.42
CA HIS A 62 0.93 9.59 -4.13
C HIS A 62 0.99 11.12 -3.92
N ALA A 63 -0.02 11.72 -3.28
CA ALA A 63 0.01 13.14 -2.94
C ALA A 63 1.29 13.54 -2.20
N ALA A 64 1.77 12.68 -1.29
CA ALA A 64 3.00 12.94 -0.55
C ALA A 64 4.27 12.86 -1.45
N MET A 65 4.21 12.23 -2.62
CA MET A 65 5.34 12.21 -3.57
C MET A 65 5.69 13.63 -4.04
N TRP A 66 4.69 14.52 -4.11
CA TRP A 66 4.88 15.90 -4.54
C TRP A 66 4.81 16.89 -3.37
N GLU A 67 3.84 16.73 -2.48
CA GLU A 67 3.48 17.71 -1.45
C GLU A 67 3.79 17.24 -0.02
N GLY A 68 4.44 16.11 0.13
CA GLY A 68 4.76 15.58 1.45
C GLY A 68 5.93 16.31 2.13
N PRO A 69 6.04 16.20 3.47
CA PRO A 69 6.99 16.97 4.28
C PRO A 69 8.43 16.42 4.27
N PHE A 70 8.68 15.21 3.74
CA PHE A 70 9.99 14.57 3.80
C PHE A 70 10.67 14.54 2.44
N GLU A 71 12.00 14.41 2.41
CA GLU A 71 12.78 14.26 1.18
C GLU A 71 12.81 12.82 0.66
N TYR A 72 12.72 11.86 1.57
CA TYR A 72 12.70 10.43 1.27
C TYR A 72 11.60 9.74 2.06
N TYR A 73 10.87 8.84 1.42
CA TYR A 73 9.70 8.18 1.98
C TYR A 73 9.81 6.67 1.95
N VAL A 74 9.31 6.05 3.00
CA VAL A 74 8.81 4.69 2.94
C VAL A 74 7.29 4.74 2.85
N TRP A 75 6.75 4.22 1.78
CA TRP A 75 5.32 4.15 1.51
C TRP A 75 4.75 2.86 2.05
N LEU A 76 3.64 2.98 2.75
CA LEU A 76 2.90 1.83 3.26
C LEU A 76 1.41 2.06 3.02
N ASP A 77 0.75 1.08 2.41
CA ASP A 77 -0.71 1.07 2.38
C ASP A 77 -1.26 0.94 3.79
N SER A 78 -2.44 1.50 4.04
CA SER A 78 -3.08 1.54 5.36
C SER A 78 -3.48 0.17 5.94
N ASP A 79 -3.19 -0.89 5.22
CA ASP A 79 -3.37 -2.30 5.56
C ASP A 79 -2.06 -3.09 5.51
N ALA A 80 -0.94 -2.40 5.53
CA ALA A 80 0.38 -2.98 5.70
C ALA A 80 0.79 -2.96 7.19
N ILE A 81 1.27 -4.08 7.69
CA ILE A 81 1.76 -4.23 9.07
C ILE A 81 3.27 -4.37 9.03
N VAL A 82 3.95 -3.49 9.74
CA VAL A 82 5.38 -3.59 9.99
C VAL A 82 5.62 -4.68 11.03
N TRP A 83 6.59 -5.56 10.76
CA TRP A 83 6.98 -6.64 11.65
C TRP A 83 8.49 -6.66 11.81
N GLY A 84 8.98 -5.94 12.80
CA GLY A 84 10.40 -5.70 13.06
C GLY A 84 10.89 -4.36 12.52
N ASP A 85 12.03 -3.89 13.05
CA ASP A 85 12.67 -2.68 12.54
C ASP A 85 13.30 -2.93 11.16
N PHE A 86 12.68 -2.37 10.13
CA PHE A 86 13.13 -2.48 8.75
C PHE A 86 14.03 -1.32 8.32
N THR A 87 14.23 -0.32 9.15
CA THR A 87 14.96 0.89 8.78
C THR A 87 16.39 0.66 8.30
N PRO A 88 17.14 -0.32 8.85
CA PRO A 88 18.47 -0.61 8.34
C PRO A 88 18.50 -1.18 6.91
N GLN A 89 17.35 -1.62 6.40
CA GLN A 89 17.23 -2.19 5.05
C GLN A 89 16.77 -1.15 4.02
N VAL A 90 16.41 0.07 4.47
CA VAL A 90 16.00 1.16 3.57
C VAL A 90 17.24 1.80 2.95
N ARG A 91 17.29 1.79 1.63
CA ARG A 91 18.38 2.31 0.81
C ARG A 91 18.10 3.77 0.42
N THR A 92 18.58 4.73 1.22
CA THR A 92 18.47 6.17 0.89
C THR A 92 19.50 6.66 -0.11
N ASP A 93 20.43 5.79 -0.49
CA ASP A 93 21.45 6.01 -1.53
C ASP A 93 20.93 5.76 -2.96
N VAL A 94 19.69 5.25 -3.11
CA VAL A 94 19.01 5.10 -4.40
C VAL A 94 17.76 5.98 -4.44
N ASP A 95 17.27 6.26 -5.65
CA ASP A 95 16.10 7.11 -5.83
C ASP A 95 14.80 6.37 -5.58
N PHE A 96 14.76 5.07 -5.91
CA PHE A 96 13.61 4.20 -5.69
C PHE A 96 14.05 2.82 -5.18
N GLN A 97 13.38 2.32 -4.15
CA GLN A 97 13.59 0.97 -3.66
C GLN A 97 12.30 0.16 -3.75
N ILE A 98 12.33 -0.91 -4.52
CA ILE A 98 11.28 -1.93 -4.63
C ILE A 98 11.40 -2.85 -3.42
N PHE A 99 10.35 -2.98 -2.62
CA PHE A 99 10.38 -3.84 -1.44
C PHE A 99 10.07 -5.29 -1.75
N TRP A 100 9.47 -5.55 -2.88
CA TRP A 100 9.22 -6.91 -3.35
C TRP A 100 8.75 -6.91 -4.81
N SER A 101 9.30 -7.83 -5.59
CA SER A 101 8.87 -8.09 -6.96
C SER A 101 7.97 -9.33 -6.99
N GLU A 102 6.79 -9.17 -7.56
CA GLU A 102 5.86 -10.28 -7.76
C GLU A 102 6.37 -11.23 -8.83
N ILE A 103 6.80 -10.66 -9.95
CA ILE A 103 7.18 -11.43 -11.13
C ILE A 103 8.26 -10.65 -11.88
N SER A 104 9.33 -11.36 -12.26
CA SER A 104 10.33 -10.84 -13.18
C SER A 104 10.09 -11.40 -14.58
N ILE A 105 10.18 -10.53 -15.58
CA ILE A 105 10.13 -10.95 -16.98
C ILE A 105 11.55 -11.04 -17.50
N PRO A 106 11.98 -12.20 -18.04
CA PRO A 106 13.29 -12.32 -18.65
C PRO A 106 13.52 -11.34 -19.80
N ALA A 107 14.76 -10.93 -20.00
CA ALA A 107 15.13 -10.00 -21.08
C ALA A 107 14.89 -10.58 -22.49
N ASP A 108 14.97 -11.91 -22.62
CA ASP A 108 14.75 -12.68 -23.85
C ASP A 108 13.32 -13.20 -24.02
N ALA A 109 12.37 -12.77 -23.19
CA ALA A 109 10.97 -13.18 -23.31
C ALA A 109 10.41 -12.87 -24.71
N THR A 110 9.81 -13.87 -25.35
CA THR A 110 9.32 -13.75 -26.74
C THR A 110 7.88 -13.27 -26.86
N GLY A 111 7.06 -13.48 -25.82
CA GLY A 111 5.64 -13.11 -25.81
C GLY A 111 5.25 -12.22 -24.64
N ILE A 112 4.17 -11.47 -24.80
CA ILE A 112 3.57 -10.67 -23.72
C ILE A 112 2.80 -11.61 -22.79
N PRO A 113 3.19 -11.74 -21.50
CA PRO A 113 2.44 -12.55 -20.55
C PRO A 113 1.02 -12.02 -20.37
N PRO A 114 -0.03 -12.87 -20.33
CA PRO A 114 -1.43 -12.42 -20.22
C PRO A 114 -1.74 -11.56 -19.00
N TRP A 115 -0.98 -11.77 -17.89
CA TRP A 115 -1.15 -11.00 -16.66
C TRP A 115 -0.59 -9.56 -16.78
N LEU A 116 0.35 -9.28 -17.70
CA LEU A 116 1.00 -7.97 -17.79
C LEU A 116 0.01 -6.85 -18.19
N PRO A 117 -0.83 -7.00 -19.24
CA PRO A 117 -1.86 -6.00 -19.53
C PRO A 117 -2.93 -5.88 -18.43
N HIS A 118 -3.20 -6.97 -17.71
CA HIS A 118 -4.24 -6.97 -16.67
C HIS A 118 -3.79 -6.22 -15.41
N PHE A 119 -2.58 -6.50 -14.92
CA PHE A 119 -2.10 -5.94 -13.64
C PHE A 119 -1.25 -4.67 -13.80
N TYR A 120 -0.69 -4.44 -14.98
CA TYR A 120 0.25 -3.34 -15.20
C TYR A 120 -0.11 -2.53 -16.44
N PHE A 121 0.40 -2.88 -17.61
CA PHE A 121 0.15 -2.14 -18.85
C PHE A 121 0.21 -3.05 -20.08
N ASP A 122 -0.44 -2.61 -21.16
CA ASP A 122 -0.36 -3.27 -22.46
C ASP A 122 0.87 -2.76 -23.24
N PRO A 123 1.94 -3.59 -23.41
CA PRO A 123 3.14 -3.16 -24.10
C PRO A 123 2.93 -2.78 -25.57
N ALA A 124 1.94 -3.38 -26.23
CA ALA A 124 1.66 -3.06 -27.64
C ALA A 124 1.07 -1.65 -27.77
N LYS A 125 0.13 -1.29 -26.88
CA LYS A 125 -0.42 0.07 -26.81
C LYS A 125 0.61 1.07 -26.31
N LEU A 126 1.41 0.71 -25.29
CA LEU A 126 2.39 1.60 -24.70
C LEU A 126 3.44 2.06 -25.71
N ARG A 127 3.82 1.19 -26.67
CA ARG A 127 4.76 1.53 -27.74
C ARG A 127 4.33 2.72 -28.60
N THR A 128 3.05 3.04 -28.68
CA THR A 128 2.55 4.22 -29.40
C THR A 128 2.92 5.54 -28.73
N PHE A 129 3.07 5.52 -27.40
CA PHE A 129 3.36 6.68 -26.58
C PHE A 129 4.83 6.74 -26.14
N ASP A 130 5.43 5.57 -25.93
CA ASP A 130 6.83 5.41 -25.54
C ASP A 130 7.46 4.23 -26.32
N PRO A 131 7.92 4.46 -27.57
CA PRO A 131 8.47 3.41 -28.41
C PRO A 131 9.78 2.81 -27.91
N ASP A 132 10.53 3.57 -27.10
CA ASP A 132 11.85 3.18 -26.59
C ASP A 132 11.77 2.38 -25.29
N PHE A 133 10.59 2.31 -24.66
CA PHE A 133 10.43 1.56 -23.43
C PHE A 133 10.47 0.05 -23.65
N ASN A 134 11.39 -0.61 -22.98
CA ASN A 134 11.49 -2.06 -22.97
C ASN A 134 10.83 -2.65 -21.71
N TRP A 135 9.71 -3.34 -21.88
CA TRP A 135 9.00 -4.01 -20.80
C TRP A 135 9.66 -5.31 -20.30
N ARG A 136 10.65 -5.83 -21.04
CA ARG A 136 11.41 -7.03 -20.69
C ARG A 136 12.57 -6.71 -19.76
N GLY A 137 13.05 -7.70 -19.03
CA GLY A 137 14.15 -7.54 -18.09
C GLY A 137 13.76 -6.82 -16.80
N ASN A 138 12.48 -6.52 -16.58
CA ASN A 138 11.99 -5.79 -15.43
C ASN A 138 11.41 -6.71 -14.36
N ALA A 139 11.55 -6.29 -13.10
CA ALA A 139 10.93 -6.89 -11.93
C ALA A 139 9.67 -6.11 -11.54
N TYR A 140 8.49 -6.63 -11.85
CA TYR A 140 7.22 -5.99 -11.60
C TYR A 140 6.81 -6.11 -10.14
N PHE A 141 6.34 -5.02 -9.54
CA PHE A 141 6.15 -4.91 -8.11
C PHE A 141 4.78 -4.36 -7.70
N SER A 142 4.38 -4.72 -6.49
CA SER A 142 3.18 -4.17 -5.84
C SER A 142 3.44 -2.76 -5.30
N ALA A 143 2.50 -1.85 -5.53
CA ALA A 143 2.55 -0.48 -5.02
C ALA A 143 2.12 -0.36 -3.54
N GLY A 144 1.97 -1.47 -2.81
CA GLY A 144 1.53 -1.46 -1.41
C GLY A 144 2.61 -1.09 -0.39
N ALA A 145 3.90 -1.29 -0.75
CA ALA A 145 5.04 -0.80 0.02
C ALA A 145 6.27 -0.63 -0.89
N PHE A 146 6.93 0.50 -0.77
CA PHE A 146 8.16 0.85 -1.48
C PHE A 146 8.83 2.05 -0.80
N ALA A 147 10.04 2.42 -1.22
CA ALA A 147 10.65 3.67 -0.77
C ALA A 147 11.11 4.52 -1.96
N CYS A 148 11.02 5.83 -1.85
CA CYS A 148 11.48 6.73 -2.91
C CYS A 148 11.76 8.16 -2.41
N ARG A 149 12.47 8.93 -3.24
CA ARG A 149 12.63 10.38 -3.07
C ARG A 149 11.34 11.13 -3.39
N ARG A 150 11.12 12.25 -2.69
CA ARG A 150 10.07 13.20 -3.05
C ARG A 150 10.36 13.79 -4.45
N GLY A 151 9.28 13.99 -5.22
CA GLY A 151 9.38 14.56 -6.56
C GLY A 151 10.04 13.66 -7.59
N LEU A 152 10.25 12.37 -7.28
CA LEU A 152 10.91 11.41 -8.17
C LEU A 152 10.30 11.40 -9.57
N ILE A 153 8.98 11.34 -9.64
CA ILE A 153 8.23 11.41 -10.89
C ILE A 153 7.64 12.82 -10.97
N PRO A 154 8.04 13.66 -11.94
CA PRO A 154 7.42 14.97 -12.13
C PRO A 154 5.90 14.86 -12.33
N PHE A 155 5.14 15.74 -11.69
CA PHE A 155 3.67 15.69 -11.73
C PHE A 155 3.15 15.81 -13.18
N GLU A 156 3.80 16.62 -14.01
CA GLU A 156 3.45 16.80 -15.42
C GLU A 156 3.65 15.51 -16.24
N LYS A 157 4.71 14.74 -15.96
CA LYS A 157 4.93 13.42 -16.58
C LYS A 157 3.80 12.45 -16.20
N TRP A 158 3.41 12.45 -14.91
CA TRP A 158 2.29 11.62 -14.46
C TRP A 158 0.99 11.99 -15.17
N MET A 159 0.68 13.28 -15.23
CA MET A 159 -0.52 13.79 -15.91
C MET A 159 -0.54 13.45 -17.41
N ALA A 160 0.61 13.50 -18.08
CA ALA A 160 0.70 13.08 -19.48
C ALA A 160 0.33 11.60 -19.66
N ALA A 161 0.82 10.71 -18.79
CA ALA A 161 0.48 9.28 -18.84
C ALA A 161 -1.01 9.01 -18.49
N GLU A 162 -1.61 9.82 -17.62
CA GLU A 162 -3.07 9.76 -17.38
C GLU A 162 -3.88 10.16 -18.63
N LEU A 163 -3.37 11.08 -19.45
CA LEU A 163 -3.99 11.41 -20.74
C LEU A 163 -3.87 10.24 -21.74
N TRP A 164 -2.70 9.57 -21.80
CA TRP A 164 -2.55 8.35 -22.62
C TRP A 164 -3.58 7.27 -22.28
N SER A 165 -3.91 7.12 -20.99
CA SER A 165 -4.95 6.17 -20.54
C SER A 165 -6.33 6.50 -21.12
N LYS A 166 -6.63 7.80 -21.34
CA LYS A 166 -7.89 8.25 -21.94
C LYS A 166 -7.89 8.05 -23.44
N GLU A 167 -6.75 8.27 -24.10
CA GLU A 167 -6.59 8.10 -25.55
C GLU A 167 -6.57 6.62 -25.96
N ALA A 168 -5.99 5.76 -25.11
CA ALA A 168 -5.90 4.32 -25.33
C ALA A 168 -6.49 3.53 -24.14
N PRO A 169 -7.81 3.34 -24.08
CA PRO A 169 -8.46 2.58 -23.02
C PRO A 169 -7.86 1.17 -22.87
N GLY A 170 -7.54 0.81 -21.61
CA GLY A 170 -6.84 -0.44 -21.29
C GLY A 170 -5.33 -0.41 -21.59
N LEU A 171 -4.74 0.77 -21.77
CA LEU A 171 -3.29 0.94 -21.83
C LEU A 171 -2.67 0.55 -20.50
N PHE A 172 -3.18 1.11 -19.42
CA PHE A 172 -2.83 0.72 -18.04
C PHE A 172 -3.93 -0.15 -17.45
N GLY A 173 -3.53 -1.20 -16.73
CA GLY A 173 -4.46 -2.16 -16.13
C GLY A 173 -5.35 -1.54 -15.03
N ASP A 174 -6.30 -2.34 -14.55
CA ASP A 174 -7.36 -1.88 -13.62
C ASP A 174 -6.87 -1.54 -12.20
N PHE A 175 -5.61 -1.77 -11.88
CA PHE A 175 -5.01 -1.55 -10.55
C PHE A 175 -4.52 -0.11 -10.32
N ALA A 176 -5.22 0.84 -10.88
CA ALA A 176 -5.15 2.29 -10.68
C ALA A 176 -3.74 2.92 -10.66
N ASP A 177 -3.02 2.86 -9.54
CA ASP A 177 -1.72 3.51 -9.36
C ASP A 177 -0.53 2.58 -9.65
N GLN A 178 -0.67 1.29 -9.42
CA GLN A 178 0.40 0.30 -9.59
C GLN A 178 0.95 0.22 -11.03
N PRO A 179 0.11 0.23 -12.08
CA PRO A 179 0.58 0.24 -13.46
C PRO A 179 1.45 1.43 -13.81
N LEU A 180 1.00 2.64 -13.47
CA LEU A 180 1.73 3.87 -13.74
C LEU A 180 3.05 3.93 -12.99
N LEU A 181 3.05 3.58 -11.70
CA LEU A 181 4.26 3.57 -10.90
C LEU A 181 5.31 2.60 -11.47
N ASN A 182 4.90 1.38 -11.86
CA ASN A 182 5.80 0.41 -12.47
C ASN A 182 6.36 0.93 -13.81
N TYR A 183 5.50 1.51 -14.67
CA TYR A 183 5.96 2.10 -15.93
C TYR A 183 7.01 3.19 -15.67
N PHE A 184 6.74 4.16 -14.81
CA PHE A 184 7.69 5.25 -14.56
C PHE A 184 9.00 4.76 -13.96
N VAL A 185 8.96 3.92 -12.94
CA VAL A 185 10.17 3.41 -12.30
C VAL A 185 11.04 2.67 -13.31
N HIS A 186 10.47 1.79 -14.12
CA HIS A 186 11.25 1.03 -15.10
C HIS A 186 11.72 1.89 -16.27
N SER A 187 10.89 2.76 -16.83
CA SER A 187 11.29 3.62 -17.95
C SER A 187 12.38 4.62 -17.56
N MET A 188 12.26 5.24 -16.39
CA MET A 188 13.25 6.18 -15.87
C MET A 188 14.57 5.48 -15.50
N THR A 189 14.50 4.26 -14.93
CA THR A 189 15.69 3.43 -14.66
C THR A 189 16.40 3.05 -15.96
N GLN A 190 15.69 2.63 -17.00
CA GLN A 190 16.27 2.28 -18.30
C GLN A 190 16.94 3.47 -19.00
N ARG A 191 16.42 4.67 -18.80
CA ARG A 191 17.01 5.91 -19.33
C ARG A 191 18.16 6.47 -18.48
N GLY A 192 18.45 5.85 -17.33
CA GLY A 192 19.43 6.35 -16.38
C GLY A 192 19.03 7.64 -15.67
N GLU A 193 17.74 7.99 -15.70
CA GLU A 193 17.19 9.16 -15.01
C GLU A 193 17.14 8.95 -13.49
N ILE A 194 16.99 7.69 -13.04
CA ILE A 194 16.95 7.29 -11.64
C ILE A 194 17.77 6.03 -11.39
N GLN A 195 18.20 5.86 -10.15
CA GLN A 195 18.75 4.60 -9.63
C GLN A 195 17.70 3.86 -8.83
N SER A 196 17.45 2.60 -9.19
CA SER A 196 16.53 1.74 -8.46
C SER A 196 17.23 0.52 -7.86
N ALA A 197 16.75 0.06 -6.71
CA ALA A 197 17.20 -1.17 -6.07
C ALA A 197 16.02 -2.03 -5.65
N MET A 198 16.26 -3.31 -5.43
CA MET A 198 15.26 -4.26 -4.97
C MET A 198 15.68 -4.88 -3.63
N SER A 199 14.71 -5.11 -2.75
CA SER A 199 14.88 -5.85 -1.51
C SER A 199 13.74 -6.85 -1.33
N ASP A 200 13.86 -7.74 -0.34
CA ASP A 200 12.83 -8.71 0.00
C ASP A 200 12.20 -8.31 1.35
N LEU A 201 11.54 -7.16 1.38
CA LEU A 201 10.92 -6.60 2.59
C LEU A 201 9.42 -6.79 2.67
N GLN A 202 8.70 -6.67 1.54
CA GLN A 202 7.24 -6.77 1.51
C GLN A 202 6.79 -8.21 1.25
N HIS A 203 5.71 -8.62 1.91
CA HIS A 203 4.98 -9.84 1.61
C HIS A 203 3.50 -9.56 1.43
N ASN A 204 2.95 -9.95 0.28
CA ASN A 204 1.51 -9.93 0.03
C ASN A 204 0.87 -11.21 0.55
N TRP A 205 0.15 -11.12 1.67
CA TRP A 205 -0.37 -12.28 2.40
C TRP A 205 -1.37 -13.14 1.64
N GLN A 206 -2.13 -12.57 0.72
CA GLN A 206 -3.15 -13.32 -0.01
C GLN A 206 -2.58 -14.27 -1.07
N HIS A 207 -1.44 -13.92 -1.65
CA HIS A 207 -0.87 -14.65 -2.78
C HIS A 207 0.11 -15.75 -2.35
N HIS A 208 0.67 -15.65 -1.17
CA HIS A 208 1.80 -16.48 -0.83
C HIS A 208 1.53 -17.59 0.16
N GLY A 209 0.32 -17.83 0.69
CA GLY A 209 -0.10 -19.02 1.44
C GLY A 209 1.01 -19.84 2.15
N LYS A 210 2.24 -19.35 2.11
CA LYS A 210 3.43 -20.00 2.61
C LYS A 210 3.48 -19.86 4.13
N ALA A 211 3.05 -20.91 4.80
CA ALA A 211 3.11 -21.05 6.26
C ALA A 211 4.52 -20.71 6.83
N GLU A 212 5.57 -20.82 6.05
CA GLU A 212 6.94 -20.51 6.47
C GLU A 212 7.19 -19.03 6.72
N LEU A 213 6.64 -18.13 5.88
CA LEU A 213 6.75 -16.69 6.09
C LEU A 213 5.98 -16.24 7.35
N MET A 214 4.98 -17.02 7.74
CA MET A 214 4.17 -16.76 8.92
C MET A 214 4.83 -17.21 10.21
N LYS A 215 5.72 -18.19 10.17
CA LYS A 215 6.46 -18.62 11.36
C LYS A 215 7.27 -17.47 11.94
N ASP A 216 7.82 -16.62 11.10
CA ASP A 216 8.60 -15.45 11.51
C ASP A 216 7.73 -14.30 12.06
N CYS A 217 6.44 -14.29 11.69
CA CYS A 217 5.48 -13.28 12.14
C CYS A 217 4.55 -13.79 13.26
N VAL A 218 4.96 -14.78 14.03
CA VAL A 218 4.21 -15.28 15.17
C VAL A 218 4.80 -14.72 16.45
N GLY A 219 4.19 -13.66 16.97
CA GLY A 219 4.54 -13.14 18.28
C GLY A 219 4.29 -14.15 19.40
N ALA A 220 4.98 -14.03 20.51
CA ALA A 220 4.70 -14.76 21.73
C ALA A 220 3.34 -14.34 22.30
N GLY A 221 2.38 -15.24 22.33
CA GLY A 221 1.02 -14.90 22.72
C GLY A 221 0.35 -13.97 21.66
N TRP A 222 -0.29 -12.89 22.15
CA TRP A 222 -0.98 -11.87 21.34
C TRP A 222 -0.30 -10.49 21.44
N HIS A 223 1.03 -10.49 21.54
CA HIS A 223 1.87 -9.29 21.57
C HIS A 223 2.86 -9.31 20.44
N PHE A 224 3.37 -8.14 20.08
CA PHE A 224 4.52 -8.05 19.21
C PHE A 224 5.72 -8.74 19.87
N PRO A 225 6.58 -9.44 19.12
CA PRO A 225 7.81 -10.00 19.64
C PRO A 225 8.76 -8.88 20.05
N LYS A 226 9.59 -9.13 21.07
CA LYS A 226 10.63 -8.18 21.48
C LYS A 226 11.75 -8.06 20.45
N GLU A 227 12.04 -9.16 19.76
CA GLU A 227 13.09 -9.23 18.75
C GLU A 227 12.55 -9.89 17.50
N VAL A 228 12.93 -9.36 16.36
CA VAL A 228 12.58 -9.88 15.02
C VAL A 228 13.88 -10.01 14.24
N THR A 229 14.28 -11.24 13.95
CA THR A 229 15.51 -11.53 13.19
C THR A 229 15.43 -11.16 11.73
N ARG A 230 14.21 -11.16 11.16
CA ARG A 230 13.96 -10.84 9.76
C ARG A 230 12.79 -9.87 9.63
N PRO A 231 13.05 -8.55 9.66
CA PRO A 231 12.00 -7.54 9.51
C PRO A 231 11.24 -7.69 8.20
N ARG A 232 9.92 -7.41 8.24
CA ARG A 232 9.00 -7.54 7.12
C ARG A 232 7.92 -6.49 7.13
N VAL A 233 7.40 -6.18 5.95
CA VAL A 233 6.16 -5.46 5.76
C VAL A 233 5.11 -6.44 5.25
N ALA A 234 4.15 -6.80 6.09
CA ALA A 234 3.06 -7.70 5.75
C ALA A 234 1.89 -6.90 5.17
N HIS A 235 1.68 -6.96 3.86
CA HIS A 235 0.61 -6.24 3.19
C HIS A 235 -0.63 -7.14 3.07
N PHE A 236 -1.71 -6.75 3.74
CA PHE A 236 -2.99 -7.45 3.75
C PHE A 236 -3.92 -6.96 2.63
N CYS A 237 -3.46 -7.02 1.38
CA CYS A 237 -4.27 -6.64 0.23
C CYS A 237 -5.57 -7.47 0.14
N GLY A 238 -6.68 -6.84 -0.26
CA GLY A 238 -7.99 -7.49 -0.38
C GLY A 238 -8.75 -7.67 0.93
N ARG A 239 -9.28 -8.89 1.21
CA ARG A 239 -10.11 -9.15 2.39
C ARG A 239 -9.30 -9.04 3.68
N LYS A 240 -9.71 -8.13 4.56
CA LYS A 240 -9.06 -7.94 5.86
C LYS A 240 -9.48 -9.03 6.84
N PRO A 241 -8.52 -9.57 7.63
CA PRO A 241 -8.83 -10.57 8.64
C PRO A 241 -9.60 -9.98 9.81
N PHE A 242 -10.54 -10.75 10.34
CA PHE A 242 -11.24 -10.48 11.59
C PHE A 242 -10.71 -11.39 12.69
N LEU A 243 -10.97 -11.05 13.95
CA LEU A 243 -10.59 -11.86 15.11
C LEU A 243 -11.02 -13.33 15.00
N PHE A 244 -12.23 -13.55 14.47
CA PHE A 244 -12.78 -14.91 14.28
C PHE A 244 -12.33 -15.59 12.98
N ASP A 245 -11.53 -14.94 12.18
CA ASP A 245 -10.93 -15.53 11.01
C ASP A 245 -9.75 -16.42 11.48
N ARG A 246 -10.03 -17.73 11.70
CA ARG A 246 -9.08 -18.70 12.28
C ARG A 246 -7.87 -19.02 11.39
N LYS A 247 -7.67 -18.26 10.36
CA LYS A 247 -6.52 -18.44 9.47
C LYS A 247 -5.26 -17.91 10.14
N ALA A 248 -4.21 -18.70 10.09
CA ALA A 248 -2.93 -18.35 10.70
C ALA A 248 -2.39 -16.98 10.22
N TYR A 249 -2.71 -16.56 8.99
CA TYR A 249 -2.30 -15.28 8.43
C TYR A 249 -2.94 -14.05 9.11
N SER A 250 -4.03 -14.22 9.85
CA SER A 250 -4.73 -13.10 10.52
C SER A 250 -3.99 -12.57 11.74
N ARG A 251 -3.11 -13.38 12.32
CA ARG A 251 -2.50 -13.11 13.63
C ARG A 251 -1.68 -11.83 13.70
N PRO A 252 -0.76 -11.51 12.78
CA PRO A 252 -0.02 -10.25 12.81
C PRO A 252 -0.92 -9.03 12.76
N PHE A 253 -1.96 -9.08 11.94
CA PHE A 253 -2.94 -8.00 11.84
C PHE A 253 -3.76 -7.84 13.13
N THR A 254 -4.16 -8.94 13.74
CA THR A 254 -4.88 -8.92 15.02
C THR A 254 -4.01 -8.40 16.16
N ILE A 255 -2.74 -8.81 16.22
CA ILE A 255 -1.77 -8.29 17.20
C ILE A 255 -1.64 -6.77 17.05
N ALA A 256 -1.43 -6.26 15.84
CA ALA A 256 -1.29 -4.84 15.61
C ALA A 256 -2.53 -4.03 16.01
N ARG A 257 -3.74 -4.56 15.80
CA ARG A 257 -5.00 -3.96 16.27
C ARG A 257 -5.10 -3.98 17.80
N LEU A 258 -4.69 -5.07 18.44
CA LEU A 258 -4.66 -5.16 19.91
C LEU A 258 -3.67 -4.15 20.50
N GLU A 259 -2.48 -4.01 19.91
CA GLU A 259 -1.48 -3.03 20.36
C GLU A 259 -2.02 -1.59 20.25
N HIS A 260 -2.78 -1.25 19.18
CA HIS A 260 -3.47 0.03 19.13
C HIS A 260 -4.43 0.21 20.30
N HIS A 261 -5.26 -0.78 20.61
CA HIS A 261 -6.22 -0.68 21.72
C HIS A 261 -5.55 -0.65 23.10
N ARG A 262 -4.42 -1.34 23.28
CA ARG A 262 -3.62 -1.34 24.53
C ARG A 262 -3.05 0.03 24.89
N ARG A 263 -2.92 0.92 23.92
CA ARG A 263 -2.49 2.30 24.20
C ARG A 263 -3.51 3.08 25.06
N ARG A 264 -4.77 2.65 25.05
CA ARG A 264 -5.88 3.32 25.75
C ARG A 264 -6.60 2.45 26.79
N HIS A 265 -6.35 1.16 26.80
CA HIS A 265 -7.09 0.18 27.60
C HIS A 265 -6.16 -0.84 28.24
N SER A 266 -6.61 -1.46 29.32
CA SER A 266 -6.00 -2.70 29.84
C SER A 266 -6.11 -3.82 28.79
N ASP A 267 -5.39 -4.93 29.02
CA ASP A 267 -5.43 -6.09 28.12
C ASP A 267 -6.85 -6.58 27.85
N LEU A 268 -7.65 -6.77 28.89
CA LEU A 268 -9.06 -7.16 28.74
C LEU A 268 -9.87 -6.11 27.99
N GLY A 269 -9.64 -4.83 28.30
CA GLY A 269 -10.30 -3.71 27.60
C GLY A 269 -9.93 -3.67 26.13
N ALA A 270 -8.68 -3.96 25.77
CA ALA A 270 -8.25 -4.03 24.37
C ALA A 270 -8.95 -5.15 23.58
N TRP A 271 -9.10 -6.33 24.20
CA TRP A 271 -9.86 -7.42 23.59
C TRP A 271 -11.34 -7.06 23.39
N LEU A 272 -11.97 -6.43 24.38
CA LEU A 272 -13.37 -5.98 24.27
C LEU A 272 -13.53 -4.91 23.19
N ALA A 273 -12.61 -3.98 23.08
CA ALA A 273 -12.59 -2.95 22.05
C ALA A 273 -12.47 -3.57 20.65
N LEU A 274 -11.58 -4.54 20.48
CA LEU A 274 -11.39 -5.26 19.22
C LEU A 274 -12.64 -6.06 18.82
N LEU A 275 -13.28 -6.75 19.77
CA LEU A 275 -14.55 -7.47 19.53
C LEU A 275 -15.66 -6.52 19.10
N ASN A 276 -15.77 -5.35 19.75
CA ASN A 276 -16.75 -4.33 19.38
C ASN A 276 -16.50 -3.76 17.98
N GLU A 277 -15.24 -3.52 17.62
CA GLU A 277 -14.85 -3.10 16.27
C GLU A 277 -15.29 -4.12 15.22
N ASP A 278 -14.99 -5.41 15.43
CA ASP A 278 -15.37 -6.49 14.53
C ASP A 278 -16.90 -6.66 14.43
N ALA A 279 -17.60 -6.54 15.54
CA ALA A 279 -19.07 -6.58 15.56
C ALA A 279 -19.69 -5.44 14.73
N ARG A 280 -19.17 -4.21 14.87
CA ARG A 280 -19.64 -3.06 14.07
C ARG A 280 -19.44 -3.28 12.57
N VAL A 281 -18.29 -3.81 12.16
CA VAL A 281 -18.01 -4.11 10.76
C VAL A 281 -18.94 -5.20 10.23
N LEU A 282 -19.19 -6.26 10.99
CA LEU A 282 -20.11 -7.33 10.60
C LEU A 282 -21.54 -6.81 10.47
N LEU A 283 -22.02 -6.03 11.44
CA LEU A 283 -23.36 -5.41 11.38
C LEU A 283 -23.49 -4.46 10.19
N GLY A 284 -22.44 -3.69 9.87
CA GLY A 284 -22.41 -2.83 8.68
C GLY A 284 -22.56 -3.63 7.38
N LYS A 285 -21.87 -4.77 7.28
CA LYS A 285 -21.99 -5.68 6.11
C LYS A 285 -23.39 -6.29 5.98
N VAL A 286 -23.98 -6.70 7.09
CA VAL A 286 -25.35 -7.23 7.12
C VAL A 286 -26.36 -6.17 6.67
N LYS A 287 -26.30 -4.97 7.25
CA LYS A 287 -27.15 -3.84 6.82
C LYS A 287 -26.97 -3.48 5.33
N GLY A 288 -25.75 -3.50 4.83
CA GLY A 288 -25.47 -3.24 3.41
C GLY A 288 -26.03 -4.31 2.47
N ARG A 289 -26.04 -5.58 2.90
CA ARG A 289 -26.71 -6.66 2.15
C ARG A 289 -28.22 -6.47 2.14
N PHE A 290 -28.84 -6.22 3.28
CA PHE A 290 -30.28 -5.98 3.36
C PHE A 290 -30.73 -4.80 2.49
N ARG A 291 -30.00 -3.68 2.49
CA ARG A 291 -30.30 -2.54 1.60
C ARG A 291 -30.24 -2.93 0.13
N ARG A 292 -29.25 -3.71 -0.29
CA ARG A 292 -29.15 -4.17 -1.69
C ARG A 292 -30.31 -5.09 -2.08
N TYR A 293 -30.72 -6.01 -1.21
CA TYR A 293 -31.90 -6.86 -1.44
C TYR A 293 -33.20 -6.06 -1.50
N ALA A 294 -33.38 -5.11 -0.57
CA ALA A 294 -34.55 -4.23 -0.60
C ALA A 294 -34.59 -3.42 -1.90
N THR A 295 -33.46 -2.81 -2.33
CA THR A 295 -33.41 -2.05 -3.58
C THR A 295 -33.68 -2.91 -4.82
N ALA A 296 -33.27 -4.19 -4.81
CA ALA A 296 -33.55 -5.11 -5.91
C ALA A 296 -35.01 -5.50 -5.97
N LEU A 297 -35.69 -5.69 -4.83
CA LEU A 297 -37.12 -6.02 -4.74
C LEU A 297 -38.02 -4.85 -5.16
N PHE A 298 -37.58 -3.61 -5.04
CA PHE A 298 -38.38 -2.42 -5.42
C PHE A 298 -38.03 -1.88 -6.84
N LYS A 299 -37.10 -2.52 -7.56
CA LYS A 299 -36.78 -2.17 -8.94
C LYS A 299 -37.27 -3.18 -9.97
N GLY A 300 -37.92 -4.25 -9.57
CA GLY A 300 -38.71 -5.19 -10.40
C GLY A 300 -40.18 -4.85 -10.24
#